data_b6912cb03baa21170dbf2b3615cb553a
#
_entry.id   b6912cb03baa21170dbf2b3615cb553a
#
_cell.length_a   1.000
_cell.length_b   1.000
_cell.length_c   1.000
_cell.angle_alpha   90.00
_cell.angle_beta   90.00
_cell.angle_gamma   90.00
#
_symmetry.space_group_name_H-M   'P 1'
#
loop_
_entity.id
_entity.type
_entity.pdbx_description
1 polymer ?
#
loop_
_entity_poly.entity_id
_entity_poly.type
_entity_poly.pdbx_seq_one_letter_code
_entity_poly.pdbx_strand_id
1 'polypeptide(L)'
;LEAAGAAVAEILGSPLVPHALELLSGGPAAAAARAAGVPWTAGQVGLAVLIGSVPEAVRAQLIDVGKFCRGVGSTADHLLSGAAHTACWDLIREFPGPGTPRSLVLKGSVPLTRVAELMSRGEGLAGQRHLPCQAVAEAGSGIVRFYVDAASVPPERAADYVETVRGVATELGGHLVVLEAPLAVKRRVDVWGPVGKALRLMQGLKAQFDPKGILNPGRFVGGI
;
A
#
# COMPACT_ATOMS: atom_id res chain seq x y z
N LEU A 1 -9.11 -1.61 -11.21
CA LEU A 1 -7.90 -1.00 -10.67
C LEU A 1 -7.22 -0.05 -11.68
N GLU A 2 -7.21 -0.40 -12.98
CA GLU A 2 -6.66 0.44 -14.04
C GLU A 2 -7.33 1.82 -14.08
N ALA A 3 -8.66 1.89 -14.09
CA ALA A 3 -9.40 3.16 -14.06
C ALA A 3 -9.08 4.00 -12.81
N ALA A 4 -8.95 3.35 -11.65
CA ALA A 4 -8.57 4.06 -10.42
C ALA A 4 -7.13 4.59 -10.48
N GLY A 5 -6.21 3.84 -11.10
CA GLY A 5 -4.86 4.32 -11.40
C GLY A 5 -4.83 5.51 -12.36
N ALA A 6 -5.70 5.53 -13.36
CA ALA A 6 -5.85 6.67 -14.26
C ALA A 6 -6.38 7.91 -13.51
N ALA A 7 -7.37 7.75 -12.61
CA ALA A 7 -7.84 8.85 -11.75
C ALA A 7 -6.72 9.41 -10.86
N VAL A 8 -5.89 8.54 -10.27
CA VAL A 8 -4.72 8.94 -9.50
C VAL A 8 -3.76 9.79 -10.35
N ALA A 9 -3.48 9.36 -11.58
CA ALA A 9 -2.59 10.08 -12.49
C ALA A 9 -3.14 11.47 -12.86
N GLU A 10 -4.44 11.59 -13.14
CA GLU A 10 -5.11 12.87 -13.42
C GLU A 10 -5.04 13.80 -12.20
N ILE A 11 -5.32 13.30 -10.99
CA ILE A 11 -5.25 14.08 -9.76
C ILE A 11 -3.83 14.57 -9.51
N LEU A 12 -2.83 13.70 -9.61
CA LEU A 12 -1.41 14.05 -9.39
C LEU A 12 -0.83 14.97 -10.47
N GLY A 13 -1.35 14.90 -11.70
CA GLY A 13 -0.98 15.79 -12.81
C GLY A 13 -1.67 17.16 -12.80
N SER A 14 -2.64 17.37 -11.89
CA SER A 14 -3.43 18.59 -11.78
C SER A 14 -2.87 19.55 -10.73
N PRO A 15 -3.39 20.78 -10.62
CA PRO A 15 -3.06 21.70 -9.52
C PRO A 15 -3.62 21.31 -8.15
N LEU A 16 -4.31 20.19 -8.04
CA LEU A 16 -4.87 19.70 -6.77
C LEU A 16 -3.75 19.28 -5.81
N VAL A 17 -3.95 19.57 -4.53
CA VAL A 17 -3.00 19.19 -3.46
C VAL A 17 -3.75 18.36 -2.41
N PRO A 18 -3.99 17.07 -2.68
CA PRO A 18 -4.61 16.21 -1.69
C PRO A 18 -3.69 15.99 -0.49
N HIS A 19 -4.23 15.99 0.72
CA HIS A 19 -3.51 15.62 1.94
C HIS A 19 -3.30 14.10 2.02
N ALA A 20 -4.21 13.31 1.47
CA ALA A 20 -4.06 11.87 1.28
C ALA A 20 -4.76 11.42 0.00
N LEU A 21 -4.20 10.40 -0.64
CA LEU A 21 -4.70 9.78 -1.85
C LEU A 21 -4.48 8.28 -1.72
N GLU A 22 -5.55 7.56 -1.32
CA GLU A 22 -5.48 6.15 -0.95
C GLU A 22 -6.23 5.29 -1.96
N LEU A 23 -5.54 4.30 -2.51
CA LEU A 23 -6.13 3.30 -3.39
C LEU A 23 -6.35 2.01 -2.60
N LEU A 24 -7.59 1.52 -2.58
CA LEU A 24 -8.04 0.42 -1.74
C LEU A 24 -8.50 -0.75 -2.60
N SER A 25 -8.01 -1.95 -2.33
CA SER A 25 -8.58 -3.16 -2.95
C SER A 25 -9.99 -3.45 -2.41
N GLY A 26 -10.70 -4.40 -3.02
CA GLY A 26 -12.12 -4.61 -2.76
C GLY A 26 -12.50 -4.81 -1.29
N GLY A 27 -11.68 -5.54 -0.53
CA GLY A 27 -11.90 -5.77 0.90
C GLY A 27 -11.78 -4.50 1.75
N PRO A 28 -10.63 -3.80 1.73
CA PRO A 28 -10.45 -2.51 2.39
C PRO A 28 -11.47 -1.46 1.96
N ALA A 29 -11.79 -1.38 0.66
CA ALA A 29 -12.78 -0.45 0.14
C ALA A 29 -14.18 -0.70 0.72
N ALA A 30 -14.62 -1.97 0.74
CA ALA A 30 -15.89 -2.36 1.34
C ALA A 30 -15.93 -2.08 2.85
N ALA A 31 -14.81 -2.28 3.55
CA ALA A 31 -14.71 -1.98 4.97
C ALA A 31 -14.79 -0.47 5.25
N ALA A 32 -14.09 0.36 4.46
CA ALA A 32 -14.13 1.82 4.55
C ALA A 32 -15.52 2.38 4.25
N ALA A 33 -16.18 1.88 3.20
CA ALA A 33 -17.56 2.26 2.86
C ALA A 33 -18.55 1.91 3.98
N ARG A 34 -18.41 0.72 4.58
CA ARG A 34 -19.23 0.29 5.73
C ARG A 34 -19.02 1.21 6.93
N ALA A 35 -17.77 1.54 7.25
CA ALA A 35 -17.44 2.46 8.35
C ALA A 35 -18.04 3.85 8.12
N ALA A 36 -18.06 4.32 6.88
CA ALA A 36 -18.66 5.58 6.47
C ALA A 36 -20.20 5.54 6.35
N GLY A 37 -20.82 4.36 6.41
CA GLY A 37 -22.26 4.20 6.22
C GLY A 37 -22.73 4.44 4.79
N VAL A 38 -21.87 4.25 3.77
CA VAL A 38 -22.20 4.44 2.35
C VAL A 38 -22.34 3.11 1.62
N PRO A 39 -23.22 3.04 0.57
CA PRO A 39 -23.39 1.85 -0.24
C PRO A 39 -22.07 1.46 -0.94
N TRP A 40 -21.82 0.17 -1.09
CA TRP A 40 -20.66 -0.36 -1.79
C TRP A 40 -20.97 -1.65 -2.53
N THR A 41 -20.49 -1.76 -3.75
CA THR A 41 -20.63 -2.99 -4.53
C THR A 41 -19.39 -3.88 -4.32
N ALA A 42 -19.63 -5.15 -3.98
CA ALA A 42 -18.55 -6.11 -3.75
C ALA A 42 -17.62 -6.25 -4.98
N GLY A 43 -16.33 -6.37 -4.73
CA GLY A 43 -15.31 -6.52 -5.77
C GLY A 43 -14.84 -5.23 -6.43
N GLN A 44 -15.48 -4.09 -6.14
CA GLN A 44 -14.97 -2.80 -6.61
C GLN A 44 -13.74 -2.37 -5.81
N VAL A 45 -12.85 -1.60 -6.47
CA VAL A 45 -11.75 -0.90 -5.81
C VAL A 45 -12.20 0.51 -5.40
N GLY A 46 -11.61 1.05 -4.34
CA GLY A 46 -11.90 2.38 -3.83
C GLY A 46 -10.75 3.34 -4.05
N LEU A 47 -11.08 4.60 -4.34
CA LEU A 47 -10.14 5.71 -4.27
C LEU A 47 -10.65 6.69 -3.22
N ALA A 48 -9.91 6.85 -2.13
CA ALA A 48 -10.20 7.83 -1.09
C ALA A 48 -9.27 9.04 -1.24
N VAL A 49 -9.86 10.23 -1.30
CA VAL A 49 -9.12 11.49 -1.48
C VAL A 49 -9.45 12.42 -0.33
N LEU A 50 -8.42 12.87 0.39
CA LEU A 50 -8.55 13.85 1.47
C LEU A 50 -8.05 15.20 0.99
N ILE A 51 -8.93 16.19 1.01
CA ILE A 51 -8.61 17.59 0.74
C ILE A 51 -8.74 18.39 2.04
N GLY A 52 -7.72 19.15 2.37
CA GLY A 52 -7.72 20.06 3.51
C GLY A 52 -7.36 21.49 3.07
N SER A 53 -8.29 22.43 3.27
CA SER A 53 -8.11 23.87 2.99
C SER A 53 -9.28 24.66 3.60
N VAL A 54 -9.46 25.91 3.20
CA VAL A 54 -10.68 26.68 3.51
C VAL A 54 -11.87 26.07 2.79
N PRO A 55 -13.11 26.18 3.34
CA PRO A 55 -14.28 25.46 2.82
C PRO A 55 -14.56 25.67 1.33
N GLU A 56 -14.36 26.86 0.81
CA GLU A 56 -14.59 27.20 -0.59
C GLU A 56 -13.59 26.46 -1.51
N ALA A 57 -12.31 26.44 -1.13
CA ALA A 57 -11.26 25.74 -1.86
C ALA A 57 -11.45 24.23 -1.80
N VAL A 58 -11.87 23.68 -0.65
CA VAL A 58 -12.19 22.25 -0.52
C VAL A 58 -13.30 21.86 -1.49
N ARG A 59 -14.41 22.64 -1.54
CA ARG A 59 -15.53 22.36 -2.44
C ARG A 59 -15.09 22.39 -3.91
N ALA A 60 -14.32 23.39 -4.32
CA ALA A 60 -13.84 23.50 -5.69
C ALA A 60 -12.96 22.30 -6.06
N GLN A 61 -12.00 21.93 -5.22
CA GLN A 61 -11.11 20.79 -5.46
C GLN A 61 -11.86 19.46 -5.51
N LEU A 62 -12.85 19.22 -4.62
CA LEU A 62 -13.65 18.00 -4.63
C LEU A 62 -14.53 17.87 -5.87
N ILE A 63 -15.02 18.98 -6.44
CA ILE A 63 -15.72 18.98 -7.74
C ILE A 63 -14.78 18.50 -8.85
N ASP A 64 -13.54 18.96 -8.86
CA ASP A 64 -12.54 18.55 -9.87
C ASP A 64 -12.12 17.11 -9.70
N VAL A 65 -11.90 16.63 -8.46
CA VAL A 65 -11.69 15.20 -8.17
C VAL A 65 -12.84 14.36 -8.73
N GLY A 66 -14.09 14.75 -8.47
CA GLY A 66 -15.26 14.06 -9.00
C GLY A 66 -15.32 14.04 -10.53
N LYS A 67 -14.88 15.11 -11.22
CA LYS A 67 -14.77 15.13 -12.70
C LYS A 67 -13.73 14.11 -13.19
N PHE A 68 -12.54 14.07 -12.59
CA PHE A 68 -11.50 13.10 -12.96
C PHE A 68 -11.97 11.67 -12.74
N CYS A 69 -12.56 11.35 -11.59
CA CYS A 69 -13.09 10.01 -11.31
C CYS A 69 -14.17 9.60 -12.32
N ARG A 70 -15.13 10.47 -12.63
CA ARG A 70 -16.17 10.19 -13.64
C ARG A 70 -15.59 10.05 -15.04
N GLY A 71 -14.58 10.84 -15.38
CA GLY A 71 -13.89 10.77 -16.68
C GLY A 71 -13.25 9.41 -16.96
N VAL A 72 -12.84 8.69 -15.93
CA VAL A 72 -12.28 7.33 -16.03
C VAL A 72 -13.30 6.22 -15.72
N GLY A 73 -14.58 6.54 -15.57
CA GLY A 73 -15.67 5.57 -15.39
C GLY A 73 -15.93 5.18 -13.94
N SER A 74 -15.73 6.08 -12.98
CA SER A 74 -16.21 5.87 -11.60
C SER A 74 -17.71 5.57 -11.59
N THR A 75 -18.11 4.55 -10.84
CA THR A 75 -19.49 4.08 -10.75
C THR A 75 -20.28 4.76 -9.64
N ALA A 76 -19.61 5.33 -8.64
CA ALA A 76 -20.21 6.07 -7.55
C ALA A 76 -19.18 7.01 -6.89
N ASP A 77 -19.65 8.18 -6.48
CA ASP A 77 -18.89 9.17 -5.70
C ASP A 77 -19.62 9.43 -4.39
N HIS A 78 -18.91 9.47 -3.29
CA HIS A 78 -19.43 9.78 -1.98
C HIS A 78 -18.64 10.90 -1.33
N LEU A 79 -19.33 12.00 -0.98
CA LEU A 79 -18.74 13.09 -0.23
C LEU A 79 -18.95 12.83 1.27
N LEU A 80 -17.86 12.61 2.01
CA LEU A 80 -17.90 12.31 3.43
C LEU A 80 -17.59 13.55 4.27
N SER A 81 -18.31 13.72 5.37
CA SER A 81 -18.09 14.77 6.35
C SER A 81 -18.43 14.28 7.76
N GLY A 82 -17.97 15.01 8.80
CA GLY A 82 -18.26 14.69 10.20
C GLY A 82 -17.88 13.25 10.58
N ALA A 83 -18.78 12.54 11.26
CA ALA A 83 -18.50 11.20 11.78
C ALA A 83 -18.21 10.16 10.69
N ALA A 84 -18.89 10.22 9.54
CA ALA A 84 -18.65 9.32 8.41
C ALA A 84 -17.23 9.50 7.83
N HIS A 85 -16.78 10.74 7.69
CA HIS A 85 -15.41 11.07 7.28
C HIS A 85 -14.39 10.49 8.28
N THR A 86 -14.56 10.76 9.57
CA THR A 86 -13.66 10.29 10.61
C THR A 86 -13.59 8.76 10.61
N ALA A 87 -14.72 8.06 10.62
CA ALA A 87 -14.77 6.61 10.64
C ALA A 87 -14.09 5.97 9.42
N CYS A 88 -14.27 6.56 8.22
CA CYS A 88 -13.60 6.10 7.00
C CYS A 88 -12.08 6.22 7.11
N TRP A 89 -11.58 7.40 7.49
CA TRP A 89 -10.14 7.64 7.56
C TRP A 89 -9.45 6.94 8.73
N ASP A 90 -10.14 6.75 9.85
CA ASP A 90 -9.64 5.94 10.97
C ASP A 90 -9.45 4.49 10.53
N LEU A 91 -10.42 3.93 9.80
CA LEU A 91 -10.29 2.58 9.27
C LEU A 91 -9.12 2.46 8.28
N ILE A 92 -8.99 3.40 7.35
CA ILE A 92 -7.90 3.36 6.35
C ILE A 92 -6.54 3.45 7.05
N ARG A 93 -6.39 4.35 8.01
CA ARG A 93 -5.14 4.55 8.78
C ARG A 93 -4.75 3.33 9.61
N GLU A 94 -5.73 2.71 10.25
CA GLU A 94 -5.52 1.55 11.14
C GLU A 94 -5.65 0.20 10.42
N PHE A 95 -5.83 0.22 9.08
CA PHE A 95 -5.96 -1.02 8.32
C PHE A 95 -4.70 -1.91 8.49
N PRO A 96 -4.89 -3.21 8.71
CA PRO A 96 -6.12 -4.00 8.56
C PRO A 96 -6.98 -4.13 9.82
N GLY A 97 -6.74 -3.39 10.86
CA GLY A 97 -7.52 -3.41 12.09
C GLY A 97 -7.40 -4.71 12.91
N PRO A 98 -7.89 -4.72 14.15
CA PRO A 98 -7.91 -5.90 14.99
C PRO A 98 -8.78 -7.01 14.39
N GLY A 99 -8.31 -8.26 14.44
CA GLY A 99 -9.07 -9.43 13.98
C GLY A 99 -9.04 -9.70 12.48
N THR A 100 -8.40 -8.84 11.67
CA THR A 100 -8.19 -9.16 10.25
C THR A 100 -7.04 -10.16 10.15
N PRO A 101 -7.26 -11.37 9.57
CA PRO A 101 -6.20 -12.34 9.40
C PRO A 101 -5.06 -11.77 8.55
N ARG A 102 -3.90 -11.67 9.15
CA ARG A 102 -2.66 -11.34 8.47
C ARG A 102 -1.52 -12.04 9.17
N SER A 103 -0.66 -12.64 8.43
CA SER A 103 0.57 -13.23 8.94
C SER A 103 1.77 -12.83 8.11
N LEU A 104 1.53 -12.19 6.96
CA LEU A 104 2.55 -11.67 6.07
C LEU A 104 2.14 -10.26 5.61
N VAL A 105 2.98 -9.27 5.89
CA VAL A 105 2.78 -7.88 5.46
C VAL A 105 3.99 -7.44 4.65
N LEU A 106 3.73 -7.04 3.40
CA LEU A 106 4.75 -6.53 2.48
C LEU A 106 4.54 -5.03 2.26
N LYS A 107 5.63 -4.29 2.13
CA LYS A 107 5.63 -2.88 1.73
C LYS A 107 6.48 -2.72 0.48
N GLY A 108 5.82 -2.44 -0.62
CA GLY A 108 6.45 -2.00 -1.87
C GLY A 108 6.53 -0.47 -1.93
N SER A 109 7.61 0.05 -2.47
CA SER A 109 7.76 1.47 -2.80
C SER A 109 8.18 1.58 -4.24
N VAL A 110 7.39 2.31 -5.05
CA VAL A 110 7.59 2.46 -6.50
C VAL A 110 7.32 3.91 -6.92
N PRO A 111 7.73 4.33 -8.13
CA PRO A 111 7.31 5.62 -8.67
C PRO A 111 5.78 5.77 -8.65
N LEU A 112 5.27 6.97 -8.42
CA LEU A 112 3.83 7.25 -8.26
C LEU A 112 2.98 6.67 -9.40
N THR A 113 3.48 6.75 -10.63
CA THR A 113 2.82 6.22 -11.84
C THR A 113 2.75 4.70 -11.90
N ARG A 114 3.44 3.99 -11.01
CA ARG A 114 3.52 2.51 -10.96
C ARG A 114 2.75 1.89 -9.81
N VAL A 115 2.14 2.70 -8.95
CA VAL A 115 1.43 2.22 -7.75
C VAL A 115 0.29 1.26 -8.11
N ALA A 116 -0.59 1.66 -9.02
CA ALA A 116 -1.72 0.82 -9.44
C ALA A 116 -1.27 -0.48 -10.12
N GLU A 117 -0.17 -0.43 -10.90
CA GLU A 117 0.41 -1.60 -11.55
C GLU A 117 0.99 -2.58 -10.52
N LEU A 118 1.79 -2.09 -9.57
CA LEU A 118 2.32 -2.94 -8.50
C LEU A 118 1.20 -3.59 -7.69
N MET A 119 0.18 -2.82 -7.33
CA MET A 119 -0.97 -3.31 -6.58
C MET A 119 -1.72 -4.40 -7.36
N SER A 120 -2.03 -4.17 -8.63
CA SER A 120 -2.73 -5.13 -9.50
C SER A 120 -1.95 -6.42 -9.69
N ARG A 121 -0.65 -6.31 -10.03
CA ARG A 121 0.21 -7.49 -10.23
C ARG A 121 0.40 -8.27 -8.94
N GLY A 122 0.58 -7.58 -7.80
CA GLY A 122 0.73 -8.22 -6.49
C GLY A 122 -0.50 -9.01 -6.08
N GLU A 123 -1.70 -8.45 -6.22
CA GLU A 123 -2.96 -9.17 -5.95
C GLU A 123 -3.17 -10.34 -6.92
N GLY A 124 -2.89 -10.15 -8.21
CA GLY A 124 -2.96 -11.22 -9.21
C GLY A 124 -2.04 -12.39 -8.90
N LEU A 125 -0.80 -12.10 -8.47
CA LEU A 125 0.17 -13.11 -8.04
C LEU A 125 -0.26 -13.86 -6.77
N ALA A 126 -0.91 -13.17 -5.83
CA ALA A 126 -1.50 -13.79 -4.66
C ALA A 126 -2.66 -14.74 -5.05
N GLY A 127 -3.54 -14.29 -5.94
CA GLY A 127 -4.64 -15.12 -6.46
C GLY A 127 -4.16 -16.39 -7.15
N GLN A 128 -3.12 -16.32 -7.99
CA GLN A 128 -2.50 -17.49 -8.63
C GLN A 128 -1.94 -18.51 -7.64
N ARG A 129 -1.57 -18.06 -6.44
CA ARG A 129 -1.04 -18.88 -5.35
C ARG A 129 -2.10 -19.29 -4.32
N HIS A 130 -3.35 -18.93 -4.55
CA HIS A 130 -4.45 -19.10 -3.59
C HIS A 130 -4.14 -18.50 -2.21
N LEU A 131 -3.52 -17.32 -2.20
CA LEU A 131 -3.22 -16.54 -1.00
C LEU A 131 -4.31 -15.47 -0.82
N PRO A 132 -5.10 -15.48 0.26
CA PRO A 132 -5.97 -14.37 0.59
C PRO A 132 -5.13 -13.10 0.78
N CYS A 133 -5.35 -12.12 -0.08
CA CYS A 133 -4.56 -10.88 -0.11
C CYS A 133 -5.50 -9.68 -0.18
N GLN A 134 -5.16 -8.66 0.60
CA GLN A 134 -5.78 -7.34 0.53
C GLN A 134 -4.67 -6.30 0.37
N ALA A 135 -4.94 -5.24 -0.36
CA ALA A 135 -3.94 -4.21 -0.57
C ALA A 135 -4.50 -2.81 -0.32
N VAL A 136 -3.66 -1.97 0.27
CA VAL A 136 -3.87 -0.53 0.44
C VAL A 136 -2.65 0.19 -0.08
N ALA A 137 -2.87 1.24 -0.87
CA ALA A 137 -1.78 2.01 -1.42
C ALA A 137 -1.93 3.50 -1.11
N GLU A 138 -0.88 4.09 -0.52
CA GLU A 138 -0.68 5.53 -0.42
C GLU A 138 -0.23 6.03 -1.80
N ALA A 139 -1.20 6.27 -2.70
CA ALA A 139 -0.91 6.55 -4.09
C ALA A 139 -0.15 7.87 -4.29
N GLY A 140 -0.33 8.84 -3.39
CA GLY A 140 0.43 10.08 -3.38
C GLY A 140 1.87 9.96 -2.90
N SER A 141 2.27 8.82 -2.32
CA SER A 141 3.60 8.56 -1.75
C SER A 141 4.36 7.42 -2.44
N GLY A 142 3.73 6.71 -3.38
CA GLY A 142 4.36 5.58 -4.06
C GLY A 142 4.45 4.31 -3.23
N ILE A 143 3.64 4.16 -2.18
CA ILE A 143 3.69 3.03 -1.25
C ILE A 143 2.50 2.11 -1.48
N VAL A 144 2.76 0.80 -1.57
CA VAL A 144 1.72 -0.24 -1.59
C VAL A 144 1.98 -1.22 -0.46
N ARG A 145 0.97 -1.47 0.37
CA ARG A 145 1.02 -2.52 1.39
C ARG A 145 0.12 -3.68 0.99
N PHE A 146 0.68 -4.89 1.05
CA PHE A 146 -0.05 -6.14 0.88
C PHE A 146 -0.20 -6.83 2.22
N TYR A 147 -1.42 -7.18 2.57
CA TYR A 147 -1.79 -7.89 3.78
C TYR A 147 -2.26 -9.28 3.39
N VAL A 148 -1.48 -10.29 3.70
CA VAL A 148 -1.70 -11.66 3.24
C VAL A 148 -1.94 -12.57 4.44
N ASP A 149 -2.99 -13.38 4.38
CA ASP A 149 -3.18 -14.48 5.32
C ASP A 149 -2.40 -15.70 4.83
N ALA A 150 -1.21 -15.86 5.37
CA ALA A 150 -0.33 -16.98 5.08
C ALA A 150 -0.22 -17.99 6.23
N ALA A 151 -1.09 -17.89 7.26
CA ALA A 151 -1.00 -18.73 8.47
C ALA A 151 -1.18 -20.22 8.15
N SER A 152 -2.08 -20.56 7.23
CA SER A 152 -2.38 -21.92 6.79
C SER A 152 -1.67 -22.35 5.49
N VAL A 153 -0.74 -21.52 5.00
CA VAL A 153 -0.06 -21.73 3.72
C VAL A 153 1.36 -22.27 3.95
N PRO A 154 1.83 -23.23 3.12
CA PRO A 154 3.22 -23.69 3.20
C PRO A 154 4.20 -22.51 3.12
N PRO A 155 5.21 -22.43 4.02
CA PRO A 155 6.16 -21.32 4.06
C PRO A 155 6.89 -21.07 2.74
N GLU A 156 7.10 -22.12 1.94
CA GLU A 156 7.72 -22.06 0.62
C GLU A 156 6.86 -21.25 -0.37
N ARG A 157 5.53 -21.44 -0.34
CA ARG A 157 4.60 -20.70 -1.20
C ARG A 157 4.53 -19.23 -0.83
N ALA A 158 4.53 -18.93 0.47
CA ALA A 158 4.59 -17.56 0.96
C ALA A 158 5.91 -16.87 0.62
N ALA A 159 7.04 -17.58 0.73
CA ALA A 159 8.35 -17.09 0.36
C ALA A 159 8.46 -16.82 -1.16
N ASP A 160 7.96 -17.73 -2.00
CA ASP A 160 7.90 -17.56 -3.45
C ASP A 160 7.05 -16.33 -3.84
N TYR A 161 5.93 -16.11 -3.15
CA TYR A 161 5.13 -14.89 -3.34
C TYR A 161 5.93 -13.63 -3.04
N VAL A 162 6.65 -13.58 -1.90
CA VAL A 162 7.51 -12.44 -1.53
C VAL A 162 8.52 -12.13 -2.62
N GLU A 163 9.27 -13.15 -3.08
CA GLU A 163 10.33 -12.96 -4.07
C GLU A 163 9.75 -12.54 -5.43
N THR A 164 8.60 -13.11 -5.83
CA THR A 164 7.96 -12.74 -7.10
C THR A 164 7.45 -11.31 -7.08
N VAL A 165 6.76 -10.86 -6.00
CA VAL A 165 6.30 -9.47 -5.88
C VAL A 165 7.49 -8.49 -5.75
N ARG A 166 8.58 -8.91 -5.08
CA ARG A 166 9.83 -8.14 -5.04
C ARG A 166 10.42 -7.94 -6.43
N GLY A 167 10.43 -8.99 -7.26
CA GLY A 167 10.83 -8.91 -8.65
C GLY A 167 10.02 -7.88 -9.43
N VAL A 168 8.69 -7.90 -9.27
CA VAL A 168 7.79 -6.90 -9.86
C VAL A 168 8.12 -5.48 -9.38
N ALA A 169 8.29 -5.27 -8.07
CA ALA A 169 8.63 -3.95 -7.55
C ALA A 169 9.96 -3.43 -8.13
N THR A 170 10.95 -4.29 -8.27
CA THR A 170 12.26 -3.96 -8.86
C THR A 170 12.13 -3.63 -10.34
N GLU A 171 11.38 -4.41 -11.11
CA GLU A 171 11.07 -4.15 -12.53
C GLU A 171 10.41 -2.78 -12.73
N LEU A 172 9.54 -2.39 -11.79
CA LEU A 172 8.87 -1.09 -11.79
C LEU A 172 9.74 0.06 -11.27
N GLY A 173 11.03 -0.18 -11.03
CA GLY A 173 11.97 0.84 -10.55
C GLY A 173 11.90 1.13 -9.06
N GLY A 174 11.35 0.20 -8.29
CA GLY A 174 11.17 0.32 -6.85
C GLY A 174 11.85 -0.78 -6.04
N HIS A 175 11.34 -0.99 -4.83
CA HIS A 175 11.81 -2.04 -3.92
C HIS A 175 10.66 -2.57 -3.07
N LEU A 176 10.88 -3.74 -2.43
CA LEU A 176 9.90 -4.35 -1.52
C LEU A 176 10.59 -4.90 -0.29
N VAL A 177 10.03 -4.57 0.87
CA VAL A 177 10.46 -5.08 2.18
C VAL A 177 9.34 -5.89 2.84
N VAL A 178 9.72 -6.84 3.69
CA VAL A 178 8.80 -7.63 4.51
C VAL A 178 8.69 -6.95 5.87
N LEU A 179 7.52 -6.44 6.22
CA LEU A 179 7.26 -5.81 7.53
C LEU A 179 6.95 -6.87 8.59
N GLU A 180 6.08 -7.82 8.25
CA GLU A 180 5.67 -8.91 9.12
C GLU A 180 5.70 -10.23 8.34
N ALA A 181 6.16 -11.30 8.94
CA ALA A 181 6.05 -12.66 8.39
C ALA A 181 6.24 -13.72 9.49
N PRO A 182 5.69 -14.93 9.32
CA PRO A 182 6.02 -16.09 10.13
C PRO A 182 7.53 -16.38 10.10
N LEU A 183 8.08 -16.86 11.21
CA LEU A 183 9.51 -17.16 11.32
C LEU A 183 9.99 -18.13 10.22
N ALA A 184 9.15 -19.10 9.86
CA ALA A 184 9.45 -20.07 8.81
C ALA A 184 9.61 -19.41 7.42
N VAL A 185 8.90 -18.32 7.14
CA VAL A 185 9.06 -17.50 5.92
C VAL A 185 10.31 -16.64 6.02
N LYS A 186 10.53 -15.96 7.17
CA LYS A 186 11.71 -15.09 7.38
C LYS A 186 13.05 -15.84 7.23
N ARG A 187 13.07 -17.15 7.49
CA ARG A 187 14.26 -17.99 7.28
C ARG A 187 14.54 -18.32 5.82
N ARG A 188 13.60 -18.03 4.93
CA ARG A 188 13.68 -18.34 3.49
C ARG A 188 13.90 -17.14 2.61
N VAL A 189 13.62 -15.93 3.12
CA VAL A 189 13.72 -14.68 2.37
C VAL A 189 14.52 -13.65 3.14
N ASP A 190 15.26 -12.81 2.44
CA ASP A 190 15.78 -11.58 3.03
C ASP A 190 14.62 -10.60 3.23
N VAL A 191 14.34 -10.21 4.49
CA VAL A 191 13.22 -9.31 4.81
C VAL A 191 13.41 -7.90 4.24
N TRP A 192 14.65 -7.46 4.07
CA TRP A 192 15.00 -6.15 3.53
C TRP A 192 15.12 -6.15 2.00
N GLY A 193 15.48 -7.30 1.42
CA GLY A 193 15.82 -7.44 0.02
C GLY A 193 17.18 -6.81 -0.35
N PRO A 194 17.53 -6.82 -1.65
CA PRO A 194 18.84 -6.37 -2.11
C PRO A 194 19.01 -4.85 -1.94
N VAL A 195 20.07 -4.43 -1.27
CA VAL A 195 20.36 -3.01 -0.95
C VAL A 195 21.29 -2.37 -1.99
N GLY A 196 21.97 -3.18 -2.79
CA GLY A 196 22.89 -2.70 -3.80
C GLY A 196 24.07 -1.89 -3.22
N LYS A 197 24.48 -0.85 -3.95
CA LYS A 197 25.67 -0.04 -3.61
C LYS A 197 25.53 0.77 -2.31
N ALA A 198 24.30 1.02 -1.86
CA ALA A 198 24.04 1.78 -0.63
C ALA A 198 24.52 1.06 0.64
N LEU A 199 24.64 -0.27 0.61
CA LEU A 199 25.08 -1.06 1.77
C LEU A 199 26.45 -0.61 2.31
N ARG A 200 27.40 -0.31 1.44
CA ARG A 200 28.73 0.16 1.86
C ARG A 200 28.66 1.47 2.65
N LEU A 201 27.81 2.39 2.25
CA LEU A 201 27.57 3.65 3.00
C LEU A 201 26.94 3.37 4.36
N MET A 202 25.93 2.50 4.40
CA MET A 202 25.26 2.11 5.65
C MET A 202 26.22 1.44 6.62
N GLN A 203 27.09 0.55 6.15
CA GLN A 203 28.16 -0.07 6.93
C GLN A 203 29.16 0.97 7.49
N GLY A 204 29.55 1.94 6.66
CA GLY A 204 30.40 3.03 7.10
C GLY A 204 29.78 3.88 8.21
N LEU A 205 28.51 4.24 8.07
CA LEU A 205 27.76 4.95 9.10
C LEU A 205 27.63 4.12 10.38
N LYS A 206 27.31 2.83 10.26
CA LYS A 206 27.25 1.92 11.41
C LYS A 206 28.59 1.86 12.15
N ALA A 207 29.69 1.68 11.43
CA ALA A 207 31.02 1.64 12.05
C ALA A 207 31.40 2.96 12.74
N GLN A 208 30.95 4.10 12.21
CA GLN A 208 31.17 5.42 12.79
C GLN A 208 30.40 5.64 14.10
N PHE A 209 29.10 5.30 14.11
CA PHE A 209 28.20 5.60 15.22
C PHE A 209 28.04 4.47 16.24
N ASP A 210 28.36 3.25 15.84
CA ASP A 210 28.33 2.06 16.71
C ASP A 210 29.57 1.20 16.49
N PRO A 211 30.77 1.72 16.81
CA PRO A 211 32.03 1.00 16.59
C PRO A 211 32.13 -0.29 17.40
N LYS A 212 31.33 -0.45 18.45
CA LYS A 212 31.29 -1.67 19.28
C LYS A 212 30.27 -2.69 18.78
N GLY A 213 29.41 -2.34 17.81
CA GLY A 213 28.38 -3.21 17.27
C GLY A 213 27.32 -3.67 18.27
N ILE A 214 26.98 -2.82 19.25
CA ILE A 214 26.06 -3.18 20.35
C ILE A 214 24.61 -2.73 20.09
N LEU A 215 24.36 -1.85 19.11
CA LEU A 215 23.03 -1.33 18.80
C LEU A 215 22.34 -2.24 17.77
N ASN A 216 21.39 -3.05 18.24
CA ASN A 216 20.58 -3.97 17.44
C ASN A 216 21.42 -4.82 16.44
N PRO A 217 22.43 -5.55 16.87
CA PRO A 217 23.36 -6.27 15.99
C PRO A 217 22.60 -7.26 15.10
N GLY A 218 22.89 -7.24 13.81
CA GLY A 218 22.32 -8.15 12.81
C GLY A 218 20.84 -7.95 12.51
N ARG A 219 20.19 -6.88 13.00
CA ARG A 219 18.74 -6.66 12.82
C ARG A 219 18.39 -5.71 11.69
N PHE A 220 19.35 -4.95 11.20
CA PHE A 220 19.12 -3.99 10.14
C PHE A 220 19.51 -4.57 8.77
N VAL A 221 19.29 -3.77 7.74
CA VAL A 221 19.56 -4.13 6.34
C VAL A 221 21.00 -4.63 6.14
N GLY A 222 21.16 -5.71 5.38
CA GLY A 222 22.46 -6.31 5.14
C GLY A 222 23.14 -6.89 6.39
N GLY A 223 22.41 -7.13 7.49
CA GLY A 223 22.93 -7.73 8.72
C GLY A 223 23.75 -6.78 9.60
N ILE A 224 23.65 -5.47 9.39
CA ILE A 224 24.34 -4.49 10.23
C ILE A 224 23.57 -4.16 11.51
#